data_f6a5bcd31146ab080ca3fb364ee1abb2
#
_entry.id   f6a5bcd31146ab080ca3fb364ee1abb2
#
_cell.length_a   1.000
_cell.length_b   1.000
_cell.length_c   1.000
_cell.angle_alpha   90.00
_cell.angle_beta   90.00
_cell.angle_gamma   90.00
#
_symmetry.space_group_name_H-M   'P 1'
#
loop_
_entity.id
_entity.type
_entity.pdbx_description
1 polymer ?
#
loop_
_entity_poly.entity_id
_entity_poly.type
_entity_poly.pdbx_seq_one_letter_code
_entity_poly.pdbx_strand_id
1 'polypeptide(L)'
;MLILGGSLGAEPLNKLLPEALAQVAPELRPEVFHQAGKNHDEVTAERYRAAGVEAQVQPFIKDMAQAYGWADLVVCRAGALTVSELAAAGLPSMLVPLPHAIDDHQTRNAEYLAREGAAFLMPQRTTGAADLAARLTEVLMQPERLDNMAQAARRLAKPGATHDVVNICLEVAHG
;
A
#
# COMPACT_ATOMS: atom_id res chain seq x y z
N MET A 1 -3.26 -3.11 -9.70
CA MET A 1 -2.96 -2.28 -8.50
C MET A 1 -3.86 -2.68 -7.35
N LEU A 2 -3.29 -2.92 -6.18
CA LEU A 2 -4.00 -3.29 -4.95
C LEU A 2 -4.10 -2.09 -4.01
N ILE A 3 -5.28 -1.86 -3.43
CA ILE A 3 -5.51 -0.78 -2.45
C ILE A 3 -5.98 -1.40 -1.13
N LEU A 4 -5.30 -1.10 -0.03
CA LEU A 4 -5.60 -1.68 1.28
C LEU A 4 -6.00 -0.60 2.29
N GLY A 5 -7.29 -0.54 2.58
CA GLY A 5 -7.86 0.30 3.64
C GLY A 5 -7.76 -0.32 5.04
N GLY A 6 -7.41 -1.61 5.13
CA GLY A 6 -7.47 -2.38 6.36
C GLY A 6 -8.90 -2.85 6.69
N SER A 7 -9.06 -3.64 7.75
CA SER A 7 -10.35 -4.26 8.13
C SER A 7 -11.42 -3.24 8.53
N LEU A 8 -11.03 -2.12 9.12
CA LEU A 8 -11.93 -1.03 9.51
C LEU A 8 -12.12 0.00 8.38
N GLY A 9 -11.36 -0.13 7.30
CA GLY A 9 -11.35 0.82 6.21
C GLY A 9 -10.51 2.06 6.47
N ALA A 10 -10.14 2.72 5.39
CA ALA A 10 -9.47 4.01 5.40
C ALA A 10 -10.28 4.99 4.56
N GLU A 11 -11.30 5.61 5.15
CA GLU A 11 -12.21 6.51 4.44
C GLU A 11 -11.49 7.59 3.60
N PRO A 12 -10.35 8.18 4.07
CA PRO A 12 -9.58 9.07 3.22
C PRO A 12 -9.06 8.40 1.93
N LEU A 13 -8.62 7.13 2.00
CA LEU A 13 -8.18 6.39 0.80
C LEU A 13 -9.38 6.04 -0.09
N ASN A 14 -10.51 5.63 0.52
CA ASN A 14 -11.74 5.29 -0.20
C ASN A 14 -12.30 6.47 -1.01
N LYS A 15 -11.99 7.71 -0.60
CA LYS A 15 -12.32 8.94 -1.35
C LYS A 15 -11.24 9.30 -2.36
N LEU A 16 -10.01 9.32 -1.91
CA LEU A 16 -8.87 9.84 -2.67
C LEU A 16 -8.57 9.01 -3.93
N LEU A 17 -8.65 7.65 -3.84
CA LEU A 17 -8.24 6.80 -4.96
C LEU A 17 -9.17 6.88 -6.18
N PRO A 18 -10.52 6.87 -6.06
CA PRO A 18 -11.40 7.09 -7.20
C PRO A 18 -11.14 8.44 -7.89
N GLU A 19 -10.98 9.52 -7.11
CA GLU A 19 -10.72 10.87 -7.62
C GLU A 19 -9.36 10.99 -8.31
N ALA A 20 -8.32 10.34 -7.78
CA ALA A 20 -6.99 10.33 -8.38
C ALA A 20 -6.97 9.53 -9.68
N LEU A 21 -7.56 8.34 -9.69
CA LEU A 21 -7.60 7.48 -10.88
C LEU A 21 -8.44 8.07 -12.01
N ALA A 22 -9.47 8.87 -11.70
CA ALA A 22 -10.21 9.63 -12.71
C ALA A 22 -9.33 10.61 -13.50
N GLN A 23 -8.25 11.12 -12.87
CA GLN A 23 -7.30 12.05 -13.49
C GLN A 23 -6.16 11.35 -14.24
N VAL A 24 -6.01 10.03 -14.09
CA VAL A 24 -5.10 9.22 -14.92
C VAL A 24 -5.75 8.96 -16.26
N ALA A 25 -4.98 9.09 -17.36
CA ALA A 25 -5.46 8.81 -18.70
C ALA A 25 -6.06 7.38 -18.79
N PRO A 26 -7.22 7.20 -19.40
CA PRO A 26 -7.94 5.90 -19.39
C PRO A 26 -7.08 4.72 -19.84
N GLU A 27 -6.23 4.93 -20.84
CA GLU A 27 -5.33 3.91 -21.40
C GLU A 27 -4.18 3.50 -20.47
N LEU A 28 -3.90 4.30 -19.44
CA LEU A 28 -2.86 4.04 -18.43
C LEU A 28 -3.44 3.49 -17.12
N ARG A 29 -4.77 3.47 -16.97
CA ARG A 29 -5.39 3.02 -15.73
C ARG A 29 -5.12 1.54 -15.49
N PRO A 30 -4.58 1.17 -14.31
CA PRO A 30 -4.38 -0.24 -13.97
C PRO A 30 -5.72 -0.90 -13.63
N GLU A 31 -5.78 -2.23 -13.68
CA GLU A 31 -6.82 -2.97 -12.97
C GLU A 31 -6.74 -2.65 -11.48
N VAL A 32 -7.89 -2.42 -10.85
CA VAL A 32 -7.97 -2.00 -9.45
C VAL A 32 -8.67 -3.06 -8.60
N PHE A 33 -7.99 -3.49 -7.53
CA PHE A 33 -8.59 -4.28 -6.46
C PHE A 33 -8.48 -3.52 -5.14
N HIS A 34 -9.62 -3.13 -4.54
CA HIS A 34 -9.69 -2.26 -3.37
C HIS A 34 -10.38 -2.93 -2.19
N GLN A 35 -9.65 -3.12 -1.10
CA GLN A 35 -10.20 -3.46 0.21
C GLN A 35 -10.66 -2.18 0.92
N ALA A 36 -11.96 -1.91 0.88
CA ALA A 36 -12.52 -0.67 1.41
C ALA A 36 -12.77 -0.66 2.93
N GLY A 37 -12.80 -1.86 3.54
CA GLY A 37 -13.18 -2.03 4.95
C GLY A 37 -14.66 -2.35 5.12
N LYS A 38 -15.01 -2.89 6.29
CA LYS A 38 -16.37 -3.31 6.63
C LYS A 38 -17.34 -2.13 6.50
N ASN A 39 -18.45 -2.34 5.78
CA ASN A 39 -19.53 -1.37 5.53
C ASN A 39 -19.12 -0.16 4.65
N HIS A 40 -17.96 -0.18 3.99
CA HIS A 40 -17.50 0.89 3.12
C HIS A 40 -17.45 0.50 1.64
N ASP A 41 -17.63 -0.78 1.32
CA ASP A 41 -17.45 -1.33 -0.03
C ASP A 41 -18.48 -0.79 -1.02
N GLU A 42 -19.76 -0.75 -0.68
CA GLU A 42 -20.81 -0.24 -1.58
C GLU A 42 -20.60 1.24 -1.92
N VAL A 43 -20.35 2.08 -0.90
CA VAL A 43 -20.12 3.52 -1.11
C VAL A 43 -18.83 3.77 -1.90
N THR A 44 -17.79 2.97 -1.66
CA THR A 44 -16.53 3.08 -2.40
C THR A 44 -16.70 2.65 -3.85
N ALA A 45 -17.43 1.56 -4.11
CA ALA A 45 -17.76 1.13 -5.48
C ALA A 45 -18.58 2.18 -6.23
N GLU A 46 -19.52 2.86 -5.55
CA GLU A 46 -20.27 3.99 -6.13
C GLU A 46 -19.36 5.14 -6.54
N ARG A 47 -18.37 5.49 -5.69
CA ARG A 47 -17.38 6.55 -6.00
C ARG A 47 -16.58 6.20 -7.25
N TYR A 48 -16.14 4.93 -7.41
CA TYR A 48 -15.44 4.49 -8.60
C TYR A 48 -16.33 4.60 -9.85
N ARG A 49 -17.59 4.16 -9.76
CA ARG A 49 -18.56 4.29 -10.88
C ARG A 49 -18.79 5.75 -11.26
N ALA A 50 -19.01 6.62 -10.28
CA ALA A 50 -19.19 8.06 -10.50
C ALA A 50 -17.95 8.74 -11.12
N ALA A 51 -16.76 8.23 -10.81
CA ALA A 51 -15.48 8.68 -11.36
C ALA A 51 -15.16 8.09 -12.75
N GLY A 52 -16.00 7.19 -13.28
CA GLY A 52 -15.74 6.50 -14.55
C GLY A 52 -14.51 5.59 -14.51
N VAL A 53 -14.24 4.98 -13.36
CA VAL A 53 -13.12 4.07 -13.12
C VAL A 53 -13.63 2.68 -12.77
N GLU A 54 -13.15 1.66 -13.47
CA GLU A 54 -13.45 0.28 -13.14
C GLU A 54 -12.60 -0.18 -11.95
N ALA A 55 -13.24 -0.80 -10.95
CA ALA A 55 -12.58 -1.33 -9.77
C ALA A 55 -13.36 -2.50 -9.17
N GLN A 56 -12.64 -3.53 -8.75
CA GLN A 56 -13.18 -4.56 -7.88
C GLN A 56 -13.05 -4.08 -6.43
N VAL A 57 -14.17 -3.85 -5.77
CA VAL A 57 -14.20 -3.37 -4.38
C VAL A 57 -14.76 -4.45 -3.47
N GLN A 58 -14.06 -4.72 -2.36
CA GLN A 58 -14.49 -5.68 -1.35
C GLN A 58 -14.33 -5.11 0.06
N PRO A 59 -15.19 -5.50 1.02
CA PRO A 59 -15.04 -5.06 2.41
C PRO A 59 -13.81 -5.66 3.06
N PHE A 60 -13.42 -6.89 2.67
CA PHE A 60 -12.30 -7.62 3.24
C PHE A 60 -11.72 -8.61 2.25
N ILE A 61 -10.39 -8.72 2.18
CA ILE A 61 -9.68 -9.70 1.35
C ILE A 61 -9.26 -10.86 2.25
N LYS A 62 -9.77 -12.07 1.96
CA LYS A 62 -9.49 -13.26 2.77
C LYS A 62 -8.11 -13.85 2.49
N ASP A 63 -7.71 -13.88 1.23
CA ASP A 63 -6.42 -14.41 0.80
C ASP A 63 -5.48 -13.26 0.41
N MET A 64 -4.75 -12.76 1.40
CA MET A 64 -3.79 -11.70 1.19
C MET A 64 -2.58 -12.15 0.38
N ALA A 65 -2.19 -13.42 0.47
CA ALA A 65 -1.08 -13.95 -0.32
C ALA A 65 -1.40 -13.93 -1.82
N GLN A 66 -2.62 -14.33 -2.18
CA GLN A 66 -3.10 -14.24 -3.55
C GLN A 66 -3.18 -12.78 -4.03
N ALA A 67 -3.71 -11.89 -3.20
CA ALA A 67 -3.83 -10.46 -3.53
C ALA A 67 -2.46 -9.80 -3.74
N TYR A 68 -1.47 -10.11 -2.89
CA TYR A 68 -0.10 -9.63 -3.08
C TYR A 68 0.55 -10.25 -4.32
N GLY A 69 0.32 -11.54 -4.60
CA GLY A 69 0.85 -12.20 -5.80
C GLY A 69 0.26 -11.67 -7.12
N TRP A 70 -0.93 -11.08 -7.07
CA TRP A 70 -1.59 -10.45 -8.23
C TRP A 70 -1.12 -9.00 -8.46
N ALA A 71 -0.68 -8.31 -7.41
CA ALA A 71 -0.43 -6.87 -7.46
C ALA A 71 0.96 -6.53 -8.00
N ASP A 72 1.06 -5.52 -8.86
CA ASP A 72 2.33 -4.89 -9.28
C ASP A 72 2.63 -3.62 -8.46
N LEU A 73 1.61 -3.02 -7.85
CA LEU A 73 1.70 -1.81 -7.04
C LEU A 73 0.65 -1.85 -5.93
N VAL A 74 1.05 -1.47 -4.72
CA VAL A 74 0.14 -1.39 -3.56
C VAL A 74 0.01 0.04 -3.06
N VAL A 75 -1.21 0.50 -2.80
CA VAL A 75 -1.49 1.77 -2.10
C VAL A 75 -2.12 1.45 -0.76
N CYS A 76 -1.50 1.85 0.35
CA CYS A 76 -1.99 1.48 1.67
C CYS A 76 -1.50 2.39 2.80
N ARG A 77 -1.97 2.13 4.03
CA ARG A 77 -1.39 2.66 5.26
C ARG A 77 -0.04 2.00 5.56
N ALA A 78 0.79 2.66 6.36
CA ALA A 78 2.13 2.16 6.72
C ALA A 78 2.16 1.52 8.11
N GLY A 79 1.25 0.56 8.36
CA GLY A 79 1.32 -0.29 9.55
C GLY A 79 2.57 -1.17 9.52
N ALA A 80 3.16 -1.49 10.67
CA ALA A 80 4.40 -2.26 10.74
C ALA A 80 4.31 -3.63 10.05
N LEU A 81 3.21 -4.37 10.26
CA LEU A 81 2.98 -5.65 9.60
C LEU A 81 2.86 -5.48 8.08
N THR A 82 2.08 -4.49 7.62
CA THR A 82 1.91 -4.23 6.19
C THR A 82 3.24 -3.90 5.52
N VAL A 83 4.08 -3.06 6.14
CA VAL A 83 5.42 -2.73 5.62
C VAL A 83 6.30 -3.97 5.53
N SER A 84 6.25 -4.85 6.53
CA SER A 84 6.99 -6.12 6.52
C SER A 84 6.49 -7.09 5.44
N GLU A 85 5.17 -7.16 5.25
CA GLU A 85 4.54 -7.98 4.20
C GLU A 85 4.90 -7.48 2.80
N LEU A 86 4.87 -6.16 2.58
CA LEU A 86 5.29 -5.55 1.30
C LEU A 86 6.75 -5.84 0.98
N ALA A 87 7.63 -5.74 1.97
CA ALA A 87 9.03 -6.12 1.81
C ALA A 87 9.18 -7.60 1.47
N ALA A 88 8.50 -8.49 2.20
CA ALA A 88 8.57 -9.93 1.97
C ALA A 88 8.01 -10.34 0.61
N ALA A 89 6.90 -9.72 0.17
CA ALA A 89 6.33 -9.95 -1.15
C ALA A 89 7.13 -9.30 -2.29
N GLY A 90 8.01 -8.33 -1.97
CA GLY A 90 8.76 -7.56 -2.96
C GLY A 90 7.85 -6.64 -3.77
N LEU A 91 6.95 -5.91 -3.11
CA LEU A 91 5.94 -5.09 -3.78
C LEU A 91 6.26 -3.61 -3.71
N PRO A 92 6.32 -2.94 -4.87
CA PRO A 92 6.32 -1.49 -4.94
C PRO A 92 5.12 -0.90 -4.22
N SER A 93 5.29 0.20 -3.51
CA SER A 93 4.18 0.76 -2.76
C SER A 93 4.12 2.28 -2.74
N MET A 94 2.91 2.81 -2.57
CA MET A 94 2.61 4.19 -2.19
C MET A 94 2.02 4.17 -0.79
N LEU A 95 2.78 4.65 0.16
CA LEU A 95 2.44 4.57 1.58
C LEU A 95 1.85 5.90 2.05
N VAL A 96 0.61 5.85 2.51
CA VAL A 96 -0.16 6.98 3.02
C VAL A 96 -0.29 6.85 4.54
N PRO A 97 0.67 7.35 5.34
CA PRO A 97 0.66 7.22 6.80
C PRO A 97 -0.59 7.85 7.42
N LEU A 98 -1.04 7.29 8.54
CA LEU A 98 -2.12 7.85 9.34
C LEU A 98 -1.64 9.13 10.03
N PRO A 99 -2.29 10.29 9.80
CA PRO A 99 -1.75 11.61 10.18
C PRO A 99 -1.69 11.89 11.70
N HIS A 100 -2.30 11.08 12.52
CA HIS A 100 -2.37 11.24 13.98
C HIS A 100 -1.96 9.96 14.73
N ALA A 101 -1.11 9.13 14.10
CA ALA A 101 -0.55 7.99 14.79
C ALA A 101 0.31 8.46 15.98
N ILE A 102 0.14 7.84 17.14
CA ILE A 102 0.96 8.12 18.32
C ILE A 102 2.43 8.00 17.92
N ASP A 103 3.26 8.98 18.29
CA ASP A 103 4.70 9.04 17.97
C ASP A 103 5.05 8.97 16.47
N ASP A 104 4.09 9.24 15.60
CA ASP A 104 4.28 9.24 14.13
C ASP A 104 4.91 7.95 13.57
N HIS A 105 4.63 6.81 14.22
CA HIS A 105 5.23 5.51 13.88
C HIS A 105 4.96 5.10 12.43
N GLN A 106 3.80 5.45 11.84
CA GLN A 106 3.52 5.08 10.46
C GLN A 106 4.39 5.83 9.45
N THR A 107 4.72 7.09 9.70
CA THR A 107 5.67 7.82 8.85
C THR A 107 7.05 7.16 8.90
N ARG A 108 7.53 6.80 10.09
CA ARG A 108 8.82 6.08 10.23
C ARG A 108 8.83 4.72 9.54
N ASN A 109 7.73 3.97 9.64
CA ASN A 109 7.58 2.71 8.93
C ASN A 109 7.61 2.91 7.40
N ALA A 110 6.92 3.95 6.88
CA ALA A 110 6.94 4.28 5.46
C ALA A 110 8.33 4.71 4.99
N GLU A 111 9.05 5.51 5.78
CA GLU A 111 10.41 5.94 5.49
C GLU A 111 11.38 4.75 5.36
N TYR A 112 11.17 3.66 6.09
CA TYR A 112 12.01 2.47 5.99
C TYR A 112 12.04 1.89 4.57
N LEU A 113 10.90 1.84 3.88
CA LEU A 113 10.83 1.42 2.48
C LEU A 113 11.21 2.56 1.51
N ALA A 114 10.79 3.79 1.81
CA ALA A 114 10.98 4.93 0.90
C ALA A 114 12.45 5.33 0.74
N ARG A 115 13.26 5.29 1.80
CA ARG A 115 14.70 5.61 1.76
C ARG A 115 15.50 4.69 0.86
N GLU A 116 15.06 3.44 0.74
CA GLU A 116 15.70 2.44 -0.11
C GLU A 116 15.09 2.36 -1.53
N GLY A 117 14.18 3.29 -1.84
CA GLY A 117 13.54 3.36 -3.15
C GLY A 117 12.48 2.28 -3.41
N ALA A 118 11.99 1.60 -2.36
CA ALA A 118 10.96 0.57 -2.46
C ALA A 118 9.53 1.14 -2.41
N ALA A 119 9.36 2.37 -1.92
CA ALA A 119 8.07 3.01 -1.76
C ALA A 119 8.12 4.50 -2.00
N PHE A 120 6.95 5.08 -2.29
CA PHE A 120 6.71 6.53 -2.18
C PHE A 120 6.01 6.82 -0.86
N LEU A 121 6.53 7.79 -0.13
CA LEU A 121 5.88 8.35 1.04
C LEU A 121 4.91 9.46 0.59
N MET A 122 3.62 9.26 0.85
CA MET A 122 2.52 10.14 0.43
C MET A 122 1.77 10.65 1.68
N PRO A 123 2.26 11.68 2.38
CA PRO A 123 1.64 12.15 3.63
C PRO A 123 0.21 12.65 3.37
N GLN A 124 -0.77 12.11 4.08
CA GLN A 124 -2.20 12.39 3.83
C GLN A 124 -2.56 13.88 3.89
N ARG A 125 -1.86 14.67 4.72
CA ARG A 125 -2.15 16.12 4.88
C ARG A 125 -1.80 16.94 3.64
N THR A 126 -0.85 16.50 2.85
CA THR A 126 -0.31 17.23 1.69
C THR A 126 -0.55 16.51 0.37
N THR A 127 -1.06 15.28 0.41
CA THR A 127 -1.33 14.49 -0.79
C THR A 127 -2.80 14.62 -1.18
N GLY A 128 -3.08 15.39 -2.21
CA GLY A 128 -4.39 15.45 -2.86
C GLY A 128 -4.54 14.45 -4.00
N ALA A 129 -5.73 14.44 -4.62
CA ALA A 129 -6.01 13.55 -5.75
C ALA A 129 -5.08 13.83 -6.95
N ALA A 130 -4.76 15.09 -7.21
CA ALA A 130 -3.86 15.48 -8.30
C ALA A 130 -2.41 15.01 -8.04
N ASP A 131 -1.92 15.10 -6.80
CA ASP A 131 -0.57 14.65 -6.45
C ASP A 131 -0.45 13.13 -6.62
N LEU A 132 -1.47 12.40 -6.15
CA LEU A 132 -1.51 10.94 -6.29
C LEU A 132 -1.65 10.52 -7.76
N ALA A 133 -2.50 11.19 -8.54
CA ALA A 133 -2.66 10.94 -9.98
C ALA A 133 -1.35 11.18 -10.74
N ALA A 134 -0.65 12.27 -10.46
CA ALA A 134 0.64 12.56 -11.08
C ALA A 134 1.67 11.49 -10.76
N ARG A 135 1.74 11.05 -9.49
CA ARG A 135 2.66 9.98 -9.07
C ARG A 135 2.30 8.61 -9.67
N LEU A 136 1.01 8.29 -9.75
CA LEU A 136 0.53 7.07 -10.41
C LEU A 136 0.90 7.09 -11.90
N THR A 137 0.62 8.18 -12.60
CA THR A 137 0.97 8.33 -14.02
C THR A 137 2.47 8.15 -14.25
N GLU A 138 3.30 8.81 -13.44
CA GLU A 138 4.77 8.69 -13.51
C GLU A 138 5.24 7.23 -13.41
N VAL A 139 4.69 6.49 -12.45
CA VAL A 139 5.10 5.09 -12.21
C VAL A 139 4.56 4.15 -13.27
N LEU A 140 3.30 4.33 -13.68
CA LEU A 140 2.67 3.47 -14.68
C LEU A 140 3.29 3.63 -16.09
N MET A 141 3.87 4.80 -16.37
CA MET A 141 4.62 5.04 -17.61
C MET A 141 6.04 4.48 -17.58
N GLN A 142 6.53 3.98 -16.45
CA GLN A 142 7.89 3.50 -16.24
C GLN A 142 7.93 2.10 -15.61
N PRO A 143 7.60 1.03 -16.36
CA PRO A 143 7.59 -0.34 -15.81
C PRO A 143 8.91 -0.74 -15.14
N GLU A 144 10.05 -0.34 -15.70
CA GLU A 144 11.38 -0.61 -15.12
C GLU A 144 11.53 0.00 -13.71
N ARG A 145 10.82 1.07 -13.43
CA ARG A 145 10.81 1.69 -12.10
C ARG A 145 10.10 0.80 -11.08
N LEU A 146 8.97 0.19 -11.47
CA LEU A 146 8.29 -0.79 -10.63
C LEU A 146 9.19 -1.98 -10.33
N ASP A 147 9.91 -2.51 -11.33
CA ASP A 147 10.86 -3.60 -11.14
C ASP A 147 11.98 -3.22 -10.16
N ASN A 148 12.55 -2.03 -10.30
CA ASN A 148 13.58 -1.53 -9.39
C ASN A 148 13.06 -1.37 -7.96
N MET A 149 11.83 -0.86 -7.80
CA MET A 149 11.17 -0.74 -6.50
C MET A 149 10.89 -2.11 -5.88
N ALA A 150 10.45 -3.08 -6.68
CA ALA A 150 10.22 -4.46 -6.25
C ALA A 150 11.49 -5.12 -5.72
N GLN A 151 12.59 -4.96 -6.44
CA GLN A 151 13.91 -5.45 -6.01
C GLN A 151 14.38 -4.77 -4.72
N ALA A 152 14.17 -3.45 -4.60
CA ALA A 152 14.48 -2.70 -3.40
C ALA A 152 13.67 -3.22 -2.19
N ALA A 153 12.36 -3.45 -2.36
CA ALA A 153 11.51 -4.02 -1.33
C ALA A 153 12.01 -5.40 -0.87
N ARG A 154 12.34 -6.30 -1.80
CA ARG A 154 12.85 -7.65 -1.48
C ARG A 154 14.15 -7.62 -0.68
N ARG A 155 15.06 -6.67 -0.96
CA ARG A 155 16.31 -6.54 -0.18
C ARG A 155 16.06 -6.16 1.29
N LEU A 156 14.93 -5.54 1.59
CA LEU A 156 14.53 -5.14 2.94
C LEU A 156 13.79 -6.24 3.71
N ALA A 157 13.42 -7.33 3.04
CA ALA A 157 12.76 -8.47 3.68
C ALA A 157 13.62 -9.07 4.79
N LYS A 158 12.96 -9.48 5.88
CA LYS A 158 13.57 -10.15 7.03
C LYS A 158 12.94 -11.53 7.25
N PRO A 159 13.15 -12.50 6.34
CA PRO A 159 12.49 -13.81 6.43
C PRO A 159 12.87 -14.60 7.68
N GLY A 160 14.04 -14.35 8.25
CA GLY A 160 14.53 -14.98 9.48
C GLY A 160 14.10 -14.32 10.78
N ALA A 161 13.37 -13.19 10.75
CA ALA A 161 13.11 -12.37 11.94
C ALA A 161 12.48 -13.13 13.11
N THR A 162 11.54 -14.06 12.85
CA THR A 162 10.94 -14.88 13.90
C THR A 162 11.97 -15.81 14.57
N HIS A 163 12.84 -16.41 13.78
CA HIS A 163 13.90 -17.28 14.28
C HIS A 163 14.92 -16.51 15.12
N ASP A 164 15.31 -15.31 14.64
CA ASP A 164 16.24 -14.43 15.36
C ASP A 164 15.68 -14.01 16.73
N VAL A 165 14.39 -13.64 16.79
CA VAL A 165 13.72 -13.30 18.05
C VAL A 165 13.67 -14.52 19.00
N VAL A 166 13.34 -15.71 18.51
CA VAL A 166 13.34 -16.95 19.33
C VAL A 166 14.73 -17.21 19.88
N ASN A 167 15.78 -17.10 19.08
CA ASN A 167 17.15 -17.32 19.54
C ASN A 167 17.53 -16.34 20.66
N ILE A 168 17.24 -15.05 20.50
CA ILE A 168 17.49 -14.03 21.53
C ILE A 168 16.73 -14.38 22.83
N CYS A 169 15.46 -14.77 22.74
CA CYS A 169 14.69 -15.15 23.90
C CYS A 169 15.30 -16.38 24.63
N LEU A 170 15.78 -17.36 23.89
CA LEU A 170 16.44 -18.55 24.47
C LEU A 170 17.77 -18.19 25.13
N GLU A 171 18.57 -17.33 24.51
CA GLU A 171 19.83 -16.84 25.09
C GLU A 171 19.58 -16.12 26.43
N VAL A 172 18.58 -15.23 26.48
CA VAL A 172 18.23 -14.51 27.72
C VAL A 172 17.66 -15.45 28.79
N ALA A 173 16.94 -16.49 28.39
CA ALA A 173 16.34 -17.44 29.34
C ALA A 173 17.37 -18.45 29.96
N HIS A 174 18.50 -18.67 29.30
CA HIS A 174 19.54 -19.61 29.73
C HIS A 174 20.80 -18.93 30.29
N GLY A 175 20.90 -17.60 30.25
CA GLY A 175 21.97 -16.80 30.83
C GLY A 175 21.65 -16.37 32.26
#